data_0373a66a9cb37f504ed27d01eba4f7b0
#
_entry.id   0373a66a9cb37f504ed27d01eba4f7b0
#
_cell.length_a   1.000
_cell.length_b   1.000
_cell.length_c   1.000
_cell.angle_alpha   90.00
_cell.angle_beta   90.00
_cell.angle_gamma   90.00
#
_symmetry.space_group_name_H-M   'P 1'
#
loop_
_entity.id
_entity.type
_entity.pdbx_description
1 polymer ?
#
loop_
_entity_poly.entity_id
_entity_poly.type
_entity_poly.pdbx_seq_one_letter_code
_entity_poly.pdbx_strand_id
1 'polypeptide(L)'
;AQNPNCLWQALKSNDMGAGGSKMQYRNTRQRKIVLEAVQEHHDHPSADQIYLEIRAKDPRISRGTVYRNLNILSEEGQITHVKVPGADRYDGRTDFHYHLICTGCGAVCDAPFSYDPTPDKTIAAESGYRITRHRMIFEGVCPACQKHGTET
;
A
#
# COMPACT_ATOMS: atom_id res chain seq x y z
N ALA A 1 14.33 -7.75 0.81
CA ALA A 1 14.33 -8.37 2.14
C ALA A 1 12.96 -8.14 2.77
N GLN A 2 12.23 -9.21 3.00
CA GLN A 2 10.94 -9.15 3.68
C GLN A 2 11.16 -8.67 5.12
N ASN A 3 10.41 -7.66 5.52
CA ASN A 3 10.45 -7.18 6.90
C ASN A 3 9.78 -8.24 7.81
N PRO A 4 10.52 -8.94 8.68
CA PRO A 4 9.97 -10.01 9.52
C PRO A 4 8.95 -9.54 10.56
N ASN A 5 8.70 -8.23 10.64
CA ASN A 5 7.79 -7.65 11.64
C ASN A 5 6.32 -7.55 11.18
N CYS A 6 6.02 -7.90 9.93
CA CYS A 6 4.64 -7.95 9.43
C CYS A 6 4.09 -9.39 9.45
N LEU A 7 4.06 -10.02 10.62
CA LEU A 7 3.69 -11.44 10.81
C LEU A 7 2.18 -11.74 10.63
N TRP A 8 1.33 -10.75 10.36
CA TRP A 8 -0.12 -10.92 10.36
C TRP A 8 -0.75 -11.21 9.00
N GLN A 9 0.05 -11.40 7.95
CA GLN A 9 -0.42 -11.46 6.57
C GLN A 9 -0.91 -12.82 6.08
N ALA A 10 -1.07 -13.81 6.95
CA ALA A 10 -1.44 -15.17 6.56
C ALA A 10 -2.96 -15.45 6.48
N LEU A 11 -3.84 -14.46 6.58
CA LEU A 11 -5.29 -14.70 6.57
C LEU A 11 -6.05 -13.88 5.51
N LYS A 12 -6.18 -14.51 4.33
CA LYS A 12 -7.31 -14.50 3.37
C LYS A 12 -7.64 -13.24 2.58
N SER A 13 -7.40 -13.40 1.28
CA SER A 13 -8.11 -12.80 0.15
C SER A 13 -9.59 -13.19 0.10
N ASN A 14 -10.45 -12.26 -0.26
CA ASN A 14 -11.54 -12.33 -1.25
C ASN A 14 -12.40 -11.06 -1.13
N ASP A 15 -12.50 -10.32 -2.15
CA ASP A 15 -13.35 -10.21 -3.30
C ASP A 15 -14.16 -8.90 -3.40
N MET A 16 -14.24 -8.37 -4.65
CA MET A 16 -15.22 -7.48 -5.32
C MET A 16 -15.22 -5.98 -5.02
N GLY A 17 -14.96 -5.14 -5.88
CA GLY A 17 -15.20 -4.65 -7.22
C GLY A 17 -16.28 -3.57 -7.28
N ALA A 18 -15.97 -2.34 -7.71
CA ALA A 18 -16.94 -1.38 -8.17
C ALA A 18 -16.33 -0.44 -9.22
N GLY A 19 -16.99 -0.37 -10.38
CA GLY A 19 -16.56 0.31 -11.57
C GLY A 19 -16.75 1.82 -11.56
N GLY A 20 -15.81 2.50 -12.16
CA GLY A 20 -15.87 3.88 -12.63
C GLY A 20 -15.19 3.95 -13.99
N SER A 21 -15.72 4.77 -14.90
CA SER A 21 -15.15 4.96 -16.25
C SER A 21 -13.69 5.37 -16.16
N LYS A 22 -12.78 4.49 -16.57
CA LYS A 22 -11.34 4.68 -16.48
C LYS A 22 -10.77 4.90 -17.88
N MET A 23 -9.89 5.88 -17.99
CA MET A 23 -9.04 6.04 -19.17
C MET A 23 -8.21 4.76 -19.33
N GLN A 24 -8.46 4.01 -20.39
CA GLN A 24 -7.84 2.70 -20.61
C GLN A 24 -6.42 2.89 -21.16
N TYR A 25 -5.43 2.86 -20.27
CA TYR A 25 -4.03 2.86 -20.69
C TYR A 25 -3.64 1.54 -21.33
N ARG A 26 -2.87 1.61 -22.43
CA ARG A 26 -2.34 0.41 -23.09
C ARG A 26 -1.51 -0.41 -22.08
N ASN A 27 -1.91 -1.66 -21.86
CA ASN A 27 -1.15 -2.57 -21.01
C ASN A 27 0.21 -2.87 -21.65
N THR A 28 1.29 -2.43 -21.04
CA THR A 28 2.64 -2.64 -21.53
C THR A 28 3.35 -3.69 -20.70
N ARG A 29 4.36 -4.37 -21.29
CA ARG A 29 5.23 -5.31 -20.56
C ARG A 29 5.80 -4.67 -19.29
N GLN A 30 6.23 -3.41 -19.36
CA GLN A 30 6.79 -2.68 -18.22
C GLN A 30 5.77 -2.50 -17.10
N ARG A 31 4.51 -2.20 -17.43
CA ARG A 31 3.44 -2.06 -16.43
C ARG A 31 3.18 -3.38 -15.71
N LYS A 32 3.15 -4.50 -16.45
CA LYS A 32 2.99 -5.83 -15.87
C LYS A 32 4.12 -6.16 -14.88
N ILE A 33 5.37 -5.88 -15.24
CA ILE A 33 6.54 -6.09 -14.36
C ILE A 33 6.40 -5.26 -13.07
N VAL A 34 5.98 -4.00 -13.18
CA VAL A 34 5.78 -3.13 -12.00
C VAL A 34 4.64 -3.65 -11.12
N LEU A 35 3.53 -4.10 -11.72
CA LEU A 35 2.41 -4.67 -10.98
C LEU A 35 2.82 -5.93 -10.21
N GLU A 36 3.50 -6.87 -10.88
CA GLU A 36 3.99 -8.10 -10.28
C GLU A 36 4.96 -7.80 -9.12
N ALA A 37 5.88 -6.86 -9.30
CA ALA A 37 6.80 -6.45 -8.25
C ALA A 37 6.07 -5.90 -7.01
N VAL A 38 5.03 -5.08 -7.19
CA VAL A 38 4.24 -4.60 -6.03
C VAL A 38 3.48 -5.74 -5.36
N GLN A 39 2.90 -6.67 -6.14
CA GLN A 39 2.09 -7.78 -5.61
C GLN A 39 2.91 -8.84 -4.86
N GLU A 40 4.20 -8.96 -5.17
CA GLU A 40 5.13 -9.85 -4.45
C GLU A 40 5.48 -9.32 -3.06
N HIS A 41 5.27 -8.03 -2.81
CA HIS A 41 5.54 -7.39 -1.52
C HIS A 41 4.33 -7.43 -0.59
N HIS A 42 4.64 -7.66 0.69
CA HIS A 42 3.67 -7.57 1.80
C HIS A 42 4.03 -6.49 2.81
N ASP A 43 5.15 -5.81 2.61
CA ASP A 43 5.72 -4.79 3.51
C ASP A 43 5.58 -3.35 2.98
N HIS A 44 4.66 -3.14 2.05
CA HIS A 44 4.36 -1.83 1.46
C HIS A 44 5.61 -1.09 0.97
N PRO A 45 6.22 -1.53 -0.13
CA PRO A 45 7.46 -0.97 -0.63
C PRO A 45 7.28 0.48 -1.10
N SER A 46 8.36 1.24 -1.04
CA SER A 46 8.46 2.55 -1.70
C SER A 46 8.69 2.37 -3.21
N ALA A 47 8.45 3.44 -3.97
CA ALA A 47 8.75 3.43 -5.41
C ALA A 47 10.23 3.14 -5.71
N ASP A 48 11.14 3.62 -4.84
CA ASP A 48 12.57 3.37 -4.99
C ASP A 48 12.93 1.90 -4.74
N GLN A 49 12.33 1.26 -3.76
CA GLN A 49 12.53 -0.17 -3.51
C GLN A 49 12.08 -1.01 -4.71
N ILE A 50 10.88 -0.74 -5.23
CA ILE A 50 10.36 -1.38 -6.46
C ILE A 50 11.30 -1.12 -7.65
N TYR A 51 11.76 0.11 -7.83
CA TYR A 51 12.70 0.43 -8.90
C TYR A 51 14.00 -0.37 -8.80
N LEU A 52 14.62 -0.43 -7.62
CA LEU A 52 15.89 -1.14 -7.42
C LEU A 52 15.73 -2.64 -7.68
N GLU A 53 14.64 -3.22 -7.24
CA GLU A 53 14.33 -4.64 -7.48
C GLU A 53 14.14 -4.94 -8.97
N ILE A 54 13.32 -4.16 -9.67
CA ILE A 54 13.08 -4.36 -11.10
C ILE A 54 14.38 -4.13 -11.89
N ARG A 55 15.15 -3.09 -11.54
CA ARG A 55 16.42 -2.78 -12.21
C ARG A 55 17.45 -3.90 -12.07
N ALA A 56 17.45 -4.64 -10.97
CA ALA A 56 18.31 -5.82 -10.80
C ALA A 56 17.99 -6.92 -11.83
N LYS A 57 16.72 -7.03 -12.24
CA LYS A 57 16.22 -8.01 -13.22
C LYS A 57 16.25 -7.46 -14.67
N ASP A 58 15.97 -6.17 -14.86
CA ASP A 58 16.01 -5.46 -16.15
C ASP A 58 16.78 -4.12 -16.02
N PRO A 59 18.11 -4.13 -16.30
CA PRO A 59 18.94 -2.92 -16.16
C PRO A 59 18.56 -1.74 -17.06
N ARG A 60 17.70 -1.97 -18.06
CA ARG A 60 17.29 -0.92 -19.01
C ARG A 60 16.10 -0.12 -18.54
N ILE A 61 15.42 -0.56 -17.48
CA ILE A 61 14.28 0.19 -16.96
C ILE A 61 14.74 1.48 -16.29
N SER A 62 14.05 2.59 -16.57
CA SER A 62 14.33 3.86 -15.93
C SER A 62 13.47 4.06 -14.68
N ARG A 63 13.98 4.86 -13.74
CA ARG A 63 13.21 5.26 -12.55
C ARG A 63 11.89 5.93 -12.93
N GLY A 64 11.91 6.86 -13.89
CA GLY A 64 10.71 7.54 -14.39
C GLY A 64 9.66 6.57 -14.96
N THR A 65 10.09 5.50 -15.62
CA THR A 65 9.17 4.46 -16.11
C THR A 65 8.46 3.75 -14.96
N VAL A 66 9.19 3.37 -13.90
CA VAL A 66 8.60 2.71 -12.73
C VAL A 66 7.59 3.63 -12.04
N TYR A 67 7.98 4.86 -11.74
CA TYR A 67 7.11 5.85 -11.08
C TYR A 67 5.83 6.13 -11.89
N ARG A 68 5.96 6.32 -13.21
CA ARG A 68 4.80 6.53 -14.08
C ARG A 68 3.85 5.34 -14.06
N ASN A 69 4.38 4.11 -14.12
CA ASN A 69 3.53 2.92 -14.08
C ASN A 69 2.88 2.70 -12.71
N LEU A 70 3.57 2.99 -11.61
CA LEU A 70 2.96 2.97 -10.27
C LEU A 70 1.78 3.94 -10.16
N ASN A 71 1.92 5.16 -10.70
CA ASN A 71 0.81 6.12 -10.73
C ASN A 71 -0.37 5.61 -11.55
N ILE A 72 -0.12 5.09 -12.77
CA ILE A 72 -1.17 4.55 -13.63
C ILE A 72 -1.87 3.37 -12.95
N LEU A 73 -1.13 2.41 -12.39
CA LEU A 73 -1.69 1.25 -11.69
C LEU A 73 -2.54 1.67 -10.48
N SER A 74 -2.13 2.70 -9.76
CA SER A 74 -2.88 3.28 -8.65
C SER A 74 -4.16 3.98 -9.12
N GLU A 75 -4.10 4.77 -10.19
CA GLU A 75 -5.27 5.41 -10.81
C GLU A 75 -6.26 4.38 -11.36
N GLU A 76 -5.77 3.29 -11.94
CA GLU A 76 -6.59 2.16 -12.41
C GLU A 76 -7.12 1.29 -11.26
N GLY A 77 -6.67 1.52 -10.01
CA GLY A 77 -7.07 0.75 -8.82
C GLY A 77 -6.57 -0.69 -8.84
N GLN A 78 -5.47 -0.96 -9.54
CA GLN A 78 -4.81 -2.27 -9.54
C GLN A 78 -3.85 -2.44 -8.36
N ILE A 79 -3.40 -1.32 -7.79
CA ILE A 79 -2.65 -1.24 -6.54
C ILE A 79 -3.18 -0.07 -5.71
N THR A 80 -2.86 -0.04 -4.43
CA THR A 80 -3.19 1.07 -3.54
C THR A 80 -1.95 1.93 -3.28
N HIS A 81 -2.11 3.25 -3.45
CA HIS A 81 -1.11 4.22 -3.04
C HIS A 81 -1.38 4.65 -1.59
N VAL A 82 -0.47 4.31 -0.70
CA VAL A 82 -0.56 4.59 0.74
C VAL A 82 0.34 5.80 1.05
N LYS A 83 -0.28 6.94 1.32
CA LYS A 83 0.43 8.15 1.73
C LYS A 83 0.79 8.07 3.19
N VAL A 84 2.07 8.08 3.48
CA VAL A 84 2.61 8.08 4.85
C VAL A 84 3.67 9.18 5.01
N PRO A 85 3.92 9.65 6.23
CA PRO A 85 5.01 10.59 6.47
C PRO A 85 6.36 10.03 5.99
N GLY A 86 7.09 10.83 5.26
CA GLY A 86 8.46 10.53 4.83
C GLY A 86 8.60 9.89 3.45
N ALA A 87 7.74 8.98 3.04
CA ALA A 87 7.74 8.41 1.69
C ALA A 87 6.42 7.70 1.38
N ASP A 88 5.95 7.88 0.17
CA ASP A 88 4.79 7.14 -0.33
C ASP A 88 5.08 5.64 -0.42
N ARG A 89 4.09 4.83 -0.09
CA ARG A 89 4.14 3.37 -0.13
C ARG A 89 3.13 2.83 -1.13
N TYR A 90 3.36 1.62 -1.60
CA TYR A 90 2.48 0.95 -2.53
C TYR A 90 2.08 -0.41 -1.99
N ASP A 91 0.81 -0.76 -2.17
CA ASP A 91 0.22 -2.00 -1.68
C ASP A 91 -0.48 -2.73 -2.82
N GLY A 92 -0.20 -4.00 -2.96
CA GLY A 92 -0.87 -4.88 -3.93
C GLY A 92 -2.32 -5.18 -3.57
N ARG A 93 -2.75 -4.94 -2.32
CA ARG A 93 -4.14 -5.06 -1.91
C ARG A 93 -4.96 -3.85 -2.34
N THR A 94 -6.16 -4.10 -2.79
CA THR A 94 -7.08 -3.06 -3.28
C THR A 94 -8.38 -2.98 -2.46
N ASP A 95 -8.61 -3.91 -1.54
CA ASP A 95 -9.69 -3.85 -0.58
C ASP A 95 -9.44 -2.78 0.50
N PHE A 96 -10.51 -2.32 1.15
CA PHE A 96 -10.39 -1.34 2.22
C PHE A 96 -9.84 -2.00 3.47
N HIS A 97 -8.74 -1.49 3.97
CA HIS A 97 -8.10 -1.90 5.21
C HIS A 97 -7.31 -0.74 5.83
N TYR A 98 -6.83 -0.94 7.04
CA TYR A 98 -6.08 0.05 7.80
C TYR A 98 -4.59 -0.30 7.82
N HIS A 99 -3.75 0.68 8.14
CA HIS A 99 -2.31 0.53 8.15
C HIS A 99 -1.71 0.85 9.51
N LEU A 100 -0.57 0.23 9.78
CA LEU A 100 0.32 0.53 10.91
C LEU A 100 1.61 1.15 10.38
N ILE A 101 2.08 2.21 11.01
CA ILE A 101 3.39 2.83 10.73
C ILE A 101 4.24 2.74 11.97
N CYS A 102 5.46 2.22 11.83
CA CYS A 102 6.45 2.29 12.88
C CYS A 102 7.17 3.63 12.85
N THR A 103 7.05 4.42 13.91
CA THR A 103 7.74 5.70 14.04
C THR A 103 9.25 5.55 14.25
N GLY A 104 9.73 4.37 14.65
CA GLY A 104 11.15 4.09 14.85
C GLY A 104 11.89 3.73 13.56
N CYS A 105 11.35 2.83 12.72
CA CYS A 105 12.03 2.36 11.51
C CYS A 105 11.30 2.71 10.20
N GLY A 106 10.14 3.37 10.27
CA GLY A 106 9.37 3.74 9.08
C GLY A 106 8.69 2.57 8.35
N ALA A 107 8.67 1.37 8.94
CA ALA A 107 7.98 0.22 8.38
C ALA A 107 6.48 0.47 8.32
N VAL A 108 5.85 0.07 7.22
CA VAL A 108 4.40 0.14 7.02
C VAL A 108 3.87 -1.26 6.80
N CYS A 109 2.78 -1.61 7.45
CA CYS A 109 2.10 -2.88 7.25
C CYS A 109 0.59 -2.75 7.49
N ASP A 110 -0.16 -3.79 7.11
CA ASP A 110 -1.60 -3.86 7.38
C ASP A 110 -1.87 -3.92 8.87
N ALA A 111 -2.85 -3.17 9.32
CA ALA A 111 -3.36 -3.30 10.69
C ALA A 111 -4.20 -4.58 10.81
N PRO A 112 -4.06 -5.35 11.90
CA PRO A 112 -4.85 -6.55 12.15
C PRO A 112 -6.28 -6.19 12.60
N PHE A 113 -6.93 -5.32 11.86
CA PHE A 113 -8.27 -4.80 12.16
C PHE A 113 -9.04 -4.63 10.86
N SER A 114 -10.22 -5.22 10.80
CA SER A 114 -11.08 -5.15 9.62
C SER A 114 -11.64 -3.74 9.41
N TYR A 115 -11.85 -3.37 8.15
CA TYR A 115 -12.49 -2.11 7.82
C TYR A 115 -13.90 -2.03 8.43
N ASP A 116 -14.15 -0.97 9.21
CA ASP A 116 -15.44 -0.70 9.82
C ASP A 116 -16.14 0.45 9.06
N PRO A 117 -17.25 0.20 8.36
CA PRO A 117 -17.99 1.23 7.64
C PRO A 117 -18.88 2.10 8.54
N THR A 118 -18.93 1.86 9.84
CA THR A 118 -19.81 2.59 10.79
C THR A 118 -19.49 4.08 10.82
N PRO A 119 -18.22 4.52 10.91
CA PRO A 119 -17.90 5.95 10.85
C PRO A 119 -18.37 6.62 9.56
N ASP A 120 -18.26 5.93 8.41
CA ASP A 120 -18.71 6.48 7.12
C ASP A 120 -20.20 6.77 7.13
N LYS A 121 -21.00 5.85 7.64
CA LYS A 121 -22.46 5.99 7.75
C LYS A 121 -22.87 7.11 8.71
N THR A 122 -22.21 7.20 9.85
CA THR A 122 -22.46 8.23 10.86
C THR A 122 -22.18 9.62 10.30
N ILE A 123 -20.99 9.81 9.71
CA ILE A 123 -20.61 11.10 9.12
C ILE A 123 -21.51 11.48 7.95
N ALA A 124 -21.87 10.52 7.10
CA ALA A 124 -22.79 10.77 6.00
C ALA A 124 -24.15 11.26 6.49
N ALA A 125 -24.69 10.62 7.54
CA ALA A 125 -25.99 10.99 8.11
C ALA A 125 -25.98 12.38 8.77
N GLU A 126 -24.92 12.72 9.49
CA GLU A 126 -24.81 13.98 10.21
C GLU A 126 -24.40 15.17 9.34
N SER A 127 -23.58 14.94 8.33
CA SER A 127 -23.01 16.00 7.49
C SER A 127 -23.72 16.20 6.15
N GLY A 128 -24.52 15.23 5.70
CA GLY A 128 -25.14 15.22 4.38
C GLY A 128 -24.14 14.91 3.23
N TYR A 129 -22.88 14.59 3.54
CA TYR A 129 -21.90 14.21 2.54
C TYR A 129 -22.12 12.77 2.08
N ARG A 130 -21.85 12.49 0.82
CA ARG A 130 -21.75 11.11 0.32
C ARG A 130 -20.35 10.61 0.60
N ILE A 131 -20.16 9.95 1.75
CA ILE A 131 -18.88 9.36 2.13
C ILE A 131 -18.65 8.11 1.29
N THR A 132 -17.48 8.01 0.65
CA THR A 132 -17.09 6.85 -0.15
C THR A 132 -16.21 5.88 0.63
N ARG A 133 -15.39 6.40 1.53
CA ARG A 133 -14.53 5.64 2.46
C ARG A 133 -13.85 6.59 3.43
N HIS A 134 -13.30 6.03 4.49
CA HIS A 134 -12.31 6.70 5.33
C HIS A 134 -10.97 5.96 5.29
N ARG A 135 -9.96 6.58 5.82
CA ARG A 135 -8.64 5.97 6.00
C ARG A 135 -8.22 6.14 7.44
N MET A 136 -7.65 5.07 8.00
CA MET A 136 -7.10 5.09 9.35
C MET A 136 -5.67 4.54 9.31
N ILE A 137 -4.78 5.26 9.94
CA ILE A 137 -3.38 4.89 10.09
C ILE A 137 -3.07 4.93 11.57
N PHE A 138 -2.55 3.82 12.09
CA PHE A 138 -2.07 3.73 13.47
C PHE A 138 -0.57 3.95 13.47
N GLU A 139 -0.09 4.84 14.30
CA GLU A 139 1.33 5.14 14.48
C GLU A 139 1.81 4.58 15.81
N GLY A 140 2.96 3.92 15.79
CA GLY A 140 3.52 3.33 17.01
C GLY A 140 4.93 2.80 16.78
N VAL A 141 5.48 2.11 17.75
CA VAL A 141 6.81 1.50 17.67
C VAL A 141 6.66 -0.01 17.51
N CYS A 142 7.23 -0.57 16.43
CA CYS A 142 7.12 -1.99 16.17
C CYS A 142 7.89 -2.83 17.21
N PRO A 143 7.55 -4.13 17.37
CA PRO A 143 8.19 -4.99 18.37
C PRO A 143 9.72 -5.06 18.28
N ALA A 144 10.30 -4.97 17.06
CA ALA A 144 11.74 -4.93 16.89
C ALA A 144 12.35 -3.64 17.43
N CYS A 145 11.76 -2.49 17.09
CA CYS A 145 12.23 -1.20 17.58
C CYS A 145 12.06 -1.04 19.10
N GLN A 146 11.01 -1.64 19.67
CA GLN A 146 10.84 -1.66 21.15
C GLN A 146 11.98 -2.39 21.85
N LYS A 147 12.45 -3.51 21.29
CA LYS A 147 13.57 -4.28 21.85
C LYS A 147 14.89 -3.53 21.77
N HIS A 148 15.12 -2.75 20.70
CA HIS A 148 16.34 -1.95 20.54
C HIS A 148 16.33 -0.64 21.34
N GLY A 149 15.15 -0.16 21.77
CA GLY A 149 15.01 1.05 22.59
C GLY A 149 15.15 0.83 24.10
N THR A 150 15.28 -0.42 24.55
CA THR A 150 15.45 -0.77 25.98
C THR A 150 16.91 -0.95 26.39
N GLU A 151 17.86 -0.73 25.47
CA GLU A 151 19.31 -0.73 25.79
C GLU A 151 19.84 0.70 25.99
N THR A 152 19.37 1.37 27.03
CA THR A 152 20.01 2.58 27.62
C THR A 152 19.94 2.50 29.12
#